data_5151cbd208cd71fe6fda9efd05ea00bb
#
_entry.id   5151cbd208cd71fe6fda9efd05ea00bb
#
_cell.length_a   1.000
_cell.length_b   1.000
_cell.length_c   1.000
_cell.angle_alpha   90.00
_cell.angle_beta   90.00
_cell.angle_gamma   90.00
#
_symmetry.space_group_name_H-M   'P 1'
#
loop_
_entity.id
_entity.type
_entity.pdbx_description
1 polymer ?
#
loop_
_entity_poly.entity_id
_entity_poly.type
_entity_poly.pdbx_seq_one_letter_code
_entity_poly.pdbx_strand_id
1 'polypeptide(L)'
;MPLRAQLFDVQAEREQQPQVSGVIVDARGLNFSPSVAMRLFNRAGAQVYTTPEMDTQLDTDTISALGTALYAFTIEEAKSLVHRVGLSPMVVRALGMKGGDLVLSNAQSTALLNRNEKDHFLNRFSVVVVWDGPK
;
A
#
# COMPACT_ATOMS: atom_id res chain seq x y z
N MET A 1 34.20 -24.89 -2.21
CA MET A 1 32.80 -24.80 -2.64
C MET A 1 32.70 -24.65 -4.14
N PRO A 2 31.90 -25.46 -4.79
CA PRO A 2 31.73 -25.30 -6.22
C PRO A 2 31.19 -23.93 -6.59
N LEU A 3 31.70 -23.36 -7.66
CA LEU A 3 31.26 -22.09 -8.18
C LEU A 3 29.74 -22.07 -8.45
N ARG A 4 29.21 -23.20 -8.89
CA ARG A 4 27.79 -23.37 -9.16
C ARG A 4 26.90 -23.10 -7.95
N ALA A 5 27.33 -23.53 -6.77
CA ALA A 5 26.59 -23.30 -5.53
C ALA A 5 26.59 -21.81 -5.16
N GLN A 6 27.70 -21.11 -5.39
CA GLN A 6 27.79 -19.67 -5.13
C GLN A 6 26.88 -18.88 -6.05
N LEU A 7 26.82 -19.25 -7.33
CA LEU A 7 25.91 -18.60 -8.28
C LEU A 7 24.45 -18.83 -7.91
N PHE A 8 24.12 -20.02 -7.44
CA PHE A 8 22.79 -20.36 -6.99
C PHE A 8 22.38 -19.50 -5.79
N ASP A 9 23.28 -19.33 -4.82
CA ASP A 9 23.00 -18.52 -3.62
C ASP A 9 22.76 -17.06 -3.98
N VAL A 10 23.55 -16.48 -4.88
CA VAL A 10 23.38 -15.11 -5.34
C VAL A 10 22.05 -14.94 -6.04
N GLN A 11 21.66 -15.89 -6.89
CA GLN A 11 20.38 -15.85 -7.57
C GLN A 11 19.23 -15.98 -6.60
N ALA A 12 19.32 -16.85 -5.61
CA ALA A 12 18.32 -17.00 -4.58
C ALA A 12 18.18 -15.73 -3.76
N GLU A 13 19.26 -15.04 -3.43
CA GLU A 13 19.22 -13.76 -2.74
C GLU A 13 18.50 -12.68 -3.56
N ARG A 14 18.71 -12.63 -4.87
CA ARG A 14 18.03 -11.69 -5.75
C ARG A 14 16.54 -11.98 -5.83
N GLU A 15 16.17 -13.24 -5.89
CA GLU A 15 14.78 -13.67 -5.93
C GLU A 15 14.09 -13.47 -4.59
N GLN A 16 14.86 -13.53 -3.51
CA GLN A 16 14.40 -13.34 -2.15
C GLN A 16 14.60 -11.91 -1.65
N GLN A 17 14.85 -10.94 -2.53
CA GLN A 17 14.80 -9.56 -2.11
C GLN A 17 13.48 -9.35 -1.36
N PRO A 18 13.51 -8.63 -0.20
CA PRO A 18 12.33 -8.55 0.66
C PRO A 18 11.11 -8.17 -0.15
N GLN A 19 10.14 -9.07 -0.19
CA GLN A 19 8.87 -8.75 -0.81
C GLN A 19 8.22 -7.64 0.00
N VAL A 20 7.62 -6.70 -0.70
CA VAL A 20 6.80 -5.70 -0.05
C VAL A 20 5.46 -6.36 0.25
N SER A 21 5.09 -6.43 1.51
CA SER A 21 3.89 -7.13 1.97
C SER A 21 2.66 -6.24 2.00
N GLY A 22 2.85 -4.93 1.94
CA GLY A 22 1.77 -3.97 2.03
C GLY A 22 2.29 -2.55 1.90
N VAL A 23 1.42 -1.58 2.08
CA VAL A 23 1.78 -0.17 2.07
C VAL A 23 1.16 0.57 3.25
N ILE A 24 1.96 1.41 3.87
CA ILE A 24 1.51 2.36 4.89
C ILE A 24 1.55 3.74 4.25
N VAL A 25 0.40 4.40 4.20
CA VAL A 25 0.27 5.74 3.63
C VAL A 25 0.20 6.74 4.78
N ASP A 26 1.17 7.62 4.89
CA ASP A 26 1.19 8.65 5.92
C ASP A 26 0.40 9.86 5.42
N ALA A 27 -0.76 10.08 6.00
CA ALA A 27 -1.67 11.17 5.67
C ALA A 27 -1.78 12.21 6.79
N ARG A 28 -0.84 12.19 7.74
CA ARG A 28 -0.86 13.15 8.85
C ARG A 28 -0.64 14.57 8.34
N GLY A 29 -1.36 15.51 8.92
CA GLY A 29 -1.29 16.93 8.56
C GLY A 29 -2.17 17.32 7.37
N LEU A 30 -2.96 16.40 6.80
CA LEU A 30 -3.75 16.66 5.61
C LEU A 30 -5.25 16.85 5.88
N ASN A 31 -5.67 16.85 7.13
CA ASN A 31 -7.10 16.95 7.48
C ASN A 31 -7.94 15.81 6.89
N PHE A 32 -7.33 14.64 6.78
CA PHE A 32 -7.96 13.44 6.23
C PHE A 32 -8.92 12.81 7.26
N SER A 33 -10.01 12.22 6.77
CA SER A 33 -10.93 11.40 7.58
C SER A 33 -11.08 10.02 6.96
N PRO A 34 -11.12 8.96 7.78
CA PRO A 34 -11.25 7.59 7.28
C PRO A 34 -12.54 7.36 6.49
N SER A 35 -12.44 6.47 5.50
CA SER A 35 -13.54 6.01 4.69
C SER A 35 -13.37 4.52 4.43
N VAL A 36 -14.47 3.80 4.26
CA VAL A 36 -14.47 2.36 3.91
C VAL A 36 -13.92 2.15 2.51
N ALA A 37 -14.12 3.09 1.61
CA ALA A 37 -13.78 2.98 0.20
C ALA A 37 -12.73 4.02 -0.24
N MET A 38 -11.77 4.32 0.63
CA MET A 38 -10.68 5.26 0.34
C MET A 38 -9.88 4.77 -0.88
N ARG A 39 -9.51 5.72 -1.75
CA ARG A 39 -8.72 5.47 -2.95
C ARG A 39 -7.45 6.30 -2.94
N LEU A 40 -6.48 5.88 -3.75
CA LEU A 40 -5.24 6.63 -3.96
C LEU A 40 -5.17 7.08 -5.42
N PHE A 41 -4.76 8.32 -5.61
CA PHE A 41 -4.54 8.92 -6.93
C PHE A 41 -3.10 9.40 -7.04
N ASN A 42 -2.57 9.48 -8.24
CA ASN A 42 -1.32 10.17 -8.45
C ASN A 42 -1.58 11.66 -8.72
N ARG A 43 -0.53 12.43 -8.77
CA ARG A 43 -0.63 13.89 -8.95
C ARG A 43 -1.21 14.27 -10.32
N ALA A 44 -1.08 13.38 -11.31
CA ALA A 44 -1.65 13.59 -12.64
C ALA A 44 -3.16 13.29 -12.69
N GLY A 45 -3.74 12.79 -11.59
CA GLY A 45 -5.17 12.49 -11.48
C GLY A 45 -5.56 11.06 -11.82
N ALA A 46 -4.59 10.19 -12.10
CA ALA A 46 -4.89 8.79 -12.36
C ALA A 46 -5.06 8.02 -11.05
N GLN A 47 -6.01 7.09 -11.04
CA GLN A 47 -6.26 6.25 -9.88
C GLN A 47 -5.17 5.16 -9.77
N VAL A 48 -4.52 5.12 -8.62
CA VAL A 48 -3.46 4.16 -8.31
C VAL A 48 -4.03 2.97 -7.53
N TYR A 49 -4.96 3.24 -6.63
CA TYR A 49 -5.62 2.24 -5.79
C TYR A 49 -7.07 2.69 -5.51
N THR A 50 -8.09 1.90 -5.67
CA THR A 50 -8.03 0.51 -6.10
C THR A 50 -7.60 0.42 -7.56
N THR A 51 -6.89 -0.67 -7.93
CA THR A 51 -6.41 -0.85 -9.30
C THR A 51 -7.57 -1.20 -10.25
N PRO A 52 -7.44 -0.95 -11.57
CA PRO A 52 -8.49 -1.36 -12.51
C PRO A 52 -8.83 -2.85 -12.44
N GLU A 53 -7.83 -3.69 -12.20
CA GLU A 53 -8.03 -5.14 -12.03
C GLU A 53 -8.91 -5.43 -10.83
N MET A 54 -8.69 -4.75 -9.71
CA MET A 54 -9.51 -4.90 -8.51
C MET A 54 -10.94 -4.44 -8.76
N ASP A 55 -11.11 -3.32 -9.47
CA ASP A 55 -12.44 -2.74 -9.71
C ASP A 55 -13.35 -3.70 -10.47
N THR A 56 -12.81 -4.60 -11.28
CA THR A 56 -13.61 -5.62 -11.98
C THR A 56 -13.99 -6.80 -11.10
N GLN A 57 -13.32 -6.99 -9.97
CA GLN A 57 -13.50 -8.15 -9.08
C GLN A 57 -14.17 -7.80 -7.77
N LEU A 58 -14.20 -6.53 -7.39
CA LEU A 58 -14.75 -6.09 -6.12
C LEU A 58 -16.25 -5.89 -6.21
N ASP A 59 -16.95 -6.34 -5.18
CA ASP A 59 -18.34 -6.01 -4.95
C ASP A 59 -18.48 -5.13 -3.71
N THR A 60 -19.65 -4.54 -3.54
CA THR A 60 -19.94 -3.64 -2.42
C THR A 60 -19.84 -4.35 -1.08
N ASP A 61 -20.24 -5.61 -1.01
CA ASP A 61 -20.21 -6.39 0.23
C ASP A 61 -18.78 -6.64 0.69
N THR A 62 -17.88 -6.98 -0.25
CA THR A 62 -16.46 -7.15 0.06
C THR A 62 -15.84 -5.87 0.57
N ILE A 63 -16.10 -4.75 -0.08
CA ILE A 63 -15.59 -3.44 0.35
C ILE A 63 -16.12 -3.09 1.73
N SER A 64 -17.41 -3.30 1.98
CA SER A 64 -18.03 -3.00 3.28
C SER A 64 -17.47 -3.86 4.40
N ALA A 65 -17.14 -5.13 4.11
CA ALA A 65 -16.62 -6.05 5.11
C ALA A 65 -15.14 -5.80 5.45
N LEU A 66 -14.32 -5.53 4.44
CA LEU A 66 -12.86 -5.43 4.61
C LEU A 66 -12.35 -4.00 4.68
N GLY A 67 -13.04 -3.07 4.02
CA GLY A 67 -12.50 -1.73 3.77
C GLY A 67 -11.32 -1.76 2.80
N THR A 68 -11.11 -0.69 2.05
CA THR A 68 -9.94 -0.60 1.18
C THR A 68 -8.66 -0.36 1.97
N ALA A 69 -8.78 0.19 3.19
CA ALA A 69 -7.64 0.39 4.09
C ALA A 69 -8.09 0.23 5.55
N LEU A 70 -7.15 -0.12 6.41
CA LEU A 70 -7.27 0.08 7.84
C LEU A 70 -6.61 1.42 8.21
N TYR A 71 -6.83 1.87 9.43
CA TYR A 71 -6.37 3.19 9.87
C TYR A 71 -5.60 3.09 11.18
N ALA A 72 -4.60 3.94 11.34
CA ALA A 72 -3.76 3.99 12.52
C ALA A 72 -3.38 5.45 12.79
N PHE A 73 -2.86 5.74 13.98
CA PHE A 73 -2.44 7.09 14.35
C PHE A 73 -0.94 7.30 14.25
N THR A 74 -0.16 6.22 14.24
CA THR A 74 1.29 6.28 14.12
C THR A 74 1.78 5.22 13.13
N ILE A 75 3.00 5.43 12.61
CA ILE A 75 3.66 4.45 11.74
C ILE A 75 3.90 3.12 12.48
N GLU A 76 4.30 3.19 13.75
CA GLU A 76 4.54 2.02 14.60
C GLU A 76 3.27 1.20 14.78
N GLU A 77 2.16 1.86 15.03
CA GLU A 77 0.85 1.22 15.14
C GLU A 77 0.47 0.55 13.82
N ALA A 78 0.66 1.25 12.69
CA ALA A 78 0.40 0.69 11.37
C ALA A 78 1.22 -0.57 11.11
N LYS A 79 2.51 -0.55 11.45
CA LYS A 79 3.39 -1.72 11.30
C LYS A 79 2.98 -2.88 12.21
N SER A 80 2.35 -2.60 13.33
CA SER A 80 1.87 -3.65 14.25
C SER A 80 0.67 -4.40 13.70
N LEU A 81 -0.02 -3.85 12.70
CA LEU A 81 -1.17 -4.49 12.06
C LEU A 81 -0.71 -5.51 11.01
N VAL A 82 0.11 -6.48 11.45
CA VAL A 82 0.77 -7.44 10.55
C VAL A 82 -0.22 -8.32 9.79
N HIS A 83 -1.41 -8.54 10.33
CA HIS A 83 -2.45 -9.29 9.64
C HIS A 83 -2.98 -8.56 8.40
N ARG A 84 -2.73 -7.26 8.30
CA ARG A 84 -3.16 -6.45 7.15
C ARG A 84 -1.99 -6.04 6.26
N VAL A 85 -0.91 -5.48 6.84
CA VAL A 85 0.23 -4.97 6.07
C VAL A 85 1.37 -5.96 5.93
N GLY A 86 1.34 -7.08 6.65
CA GLY A 86 2.41 -8.07 6.63
C GLY A 86 3.64 -7.59 7.38
N LEU A 87 4.77 -8.25 7.14
CA LEU A 87 6.00 -8.03 7.89
C LEU A 87 6.95 -7.01 7.27
N SER A 88 6.73 -6.64 6.00
CA SER A 88 7.64 -5.78 5.24
C SER A 88 6.89 -4.73 4.43
N PRO A 89 6.08 -3.88 5.07
CA PRO A 89 5.35 -2.85 4.34
C PRO A 89 6.28 -1.73 3.88
N MET A 90 6.00 -1.15 2.71
CA MET A 90 6.62 0.10 2.31
C MET A 90 5.84 1.27 2.89
N VAL A 91 6.50 2.40 3.09
CA VAL A 91 5.88 3.61 3.62
C VAL A 91 5.95 4.70 2.55
N VAL A 92 4.80 5.32 2.27
CA VAL A 92 4.73 6.46 1.35
C VAL A 92 4.05 7.63 2.05
N ARG A 93 4.37 8.84 1.63
CA ARG A 93 3.79 10.06 2.19
C ARG A 93 2.77 10.61 1.21
N ALA A 94 1.53 10.82 1.65
CA ALA A 94 0.53 11.49 0.85
C ALA A 94 0.88 12.98 0.70
N LEU A 95 0.70 13.52 -0.51
CA LEU A 95 0.93 14.94 -0.80
C LEU A 95 -0.27 15.80 -0.45
N GLY A 96 -1.46 15.25 -0.59
CA GLY A 96 -2.68 16.00 -0.41
C GLY A 96 -3.89 15.12 -0.54
N MET A 97 -5.03 15.74 -0.76
CA MET A 97 -6.32 15.06 -0.84
C MET A 97 -7.04 15.41 -2.13
N LYS A 98 -7.88 14.49 -2.59
CA LYS A 98 -8.82 14.70 -3.69
C LYS A 98 -10.18 14.24 -3.18
N GLY A 99 -11.01 15.19 -2.71
CA GLY A 99 -12.23 14.85 -2.00
C GLY A 99 -11.90 14.08 -0.73
N GLY A 100 -12.47 12.89 -0.55
CA GLY A 100 -12.19 12.01 0.57
C GLY A 100 -11.00 11.06 0.34
N ASP A 101 -10.30 11.18 -0.78
CA ASP A 101 -9.22 10.28 -1.18
C ASP A 101 -7.87 10.98 -1.04
N LEU A 102 -6.79 10.20 -1.16
CA LEU A 102 -5.42 10.69 -0.99
C LEU A 102 -4.68 10.75 -2.32
N VAL A 103 -3.77 11.71 -2.42
CA VAL A 103 -2.93 11.92 -3.62
C VAL A 103 -1.48 11.67 -3.25
N LEU A 104 -0.81 10.82 -4.05
CA LEU A 104 0.61 10.53 -3.94
C LEU A 104 1.39 11.27 -5.02
N SER A 105 2.68 11.49 -4.81
CA SER A 105 3.54 11.99 -5.89
C SER A 105 3.58 10.98 -7.04
N ASN A 106 3.89 11.45 -8.24
CA ASN A 106 4.02 10.55 -9.39
C ASN A 106 5.14 9.53 -9.17
N ALA A 107 6.26 9.95 -8.55
CA ALA A 107 7.37 9.06 -8.24
C ALA A 107 6.97 7.96 -7.25
N GLN A 108 6.27 8.30 -6.17
CA GLN A 108 5.80 7.32 -5.19
C GLN A 108 4.76 6.40 -5.78
N SER A 109 3.86 6.93 -6.61
CA SER A 109 2.85 6.13 -7.30
C SER A 109 3.48 5.10 -8.22
N THR A 110 4.50 5.50 -8.98
CA THR A 110 5.24 4.60 -9.85
C THR A 110 5.95 3.51 -9.06
N ALA A 111 6.63 3.89 -7.97
CA ALA A 111 7.31 2.92 -7.10
C ALA A 111 6.33 1.93 -6.49
N LEU A 112 5.18 2.41 -6.02
CA LEU A 112 4.14 1.58 -5.44
C LEU A 112 3.59 0.57 -6.45
N LEU A 113 3.25 1.02 -7.66
CA LEU A 113 2.69 0.17 -8.70
C LEU A 113 3.72 -0.85 -9.21
N ASN A 114 4.98 -0.44 -9.35
CA ASN A 114 6.04 -1.36 -9.75
C ASN A 114 6.23 -2.48 -8.74
N ARG A 115 6.18 -2.15 -7.45
CA ARG A 115 6.26 -3.17 -6.39
C ARG A 115 5.05 -4.07 -6.38
N ASN A 116 3.87 -3.49 -6.55
CA ASN A 116 2.62 -4.24 -6.56
C ASN A 116 2.56 -5.22 -7.74
N GLU A 117 3.15 -4.88 -8.87
CA GLU A 117 3.21 -5.76 -10.03
C GLU A 117 3.90 -7.09 -9.69
N LYS A 118 4.90 -7.06 -8.82
CA LYS A 118 5.59 -8.26 -8.33
C LYS A 118 4.87 -8.92 -7.16
N ASP A 119 4.48 -8.13 -6.18
CA ASP A 119 4.12 -8.64 -4.85
C ASP A 119 2.61 -8.68 -4.62
N HIS A 120 1.81 -8.01 -5.47
CA HIS A 120 0.33 -8.05 -5.49
C HIS A 120 -0.33 -7.68 -4.17
N PHE A 121 0.31 -6.87 -3.34
CA PHE A 121 -0.22 -6.54 -2.01
C PHE A 121 -1.45 -5.64 -2.06
N LEU A 122 -1.57 -4.78 -3.06
CA LEU A 122 -2.77 -3.94 -3.21
C LEU A 122 -4.02 -4.80 -3.46
N ASN A 123 -3.86 -5.88 -4.20
CA ASN A 123 -4.97 -6.78 -4.52
C ASN A 123 -5.47 -7.55 -3.29
N ARG A 124 -4.69 -7.56 -2.22
CA ARG A 124 -5.04 -8.17 -0.94
C ARG A 124 -5.50 -7.15 0.10
N PHE A 125 -5.72 -5.90 -0.30
CA PHE A 125 -6.10 -4.81 0.62
C PHE A 125 -5.06 -4.58 1.73
N SER A 126 -3.79 -4.82 1.44
CA SER A 126 -2.70 -4.68 2.42
C SER A 126 -2.28 -3.22 2.55
N VAL A 127 -3.24 -2.37 2.92
CA VAL A 127 -3.08 -0.92 3.00
C VAL A 127 -3.52 -0.44 4.37
N VAL A 128 -2.68 0.35 5.02
CA VAL A 128 -3.01 1.06 6.25
C VAL A 128 -2.69 2.55 6.06
N VAL A 129 -3.60 3.41 6.46
CA VAL A 129 -3.42 4.85 6.39
C VAL A 129 -3.21 5.39 7.80
N VAL A 130 -2.15 6.18 7.97
CA VAL A 130 -1.85 6.87 9.23
C VAL A 130 -2.41 8.29 9.15
N TRP A 131 -3.19 8.70 10.13
CA TRP A 131 -3.88 9.98 10.13
C TRP A 131 -3.90 10.60 11.54
N ASP A 132 -4.31 11.85 11.62
CA ASP A 132 -4.20 12.63 12.87
C ASP A 132 -5.25 12.30 13.92
N GLY A 133 -6.25 11.50 13.58
CA GLY A 133 -7.36 11.24 14.46
C GLY A 133 -8.46 12.29 14.37
N PRO A 134 -9.58 12.06 15.05
CA PRO A 134 -10.69 13.00 15.05
C PRO A 134 -10.29 14.33 15.67
N LYS A 135 -10.80 15.42 15.11
CA LYS A 135 -10.57 16.77 15.64
C LYS A 135 -11.65 17.16 16.62
#